data_9721158c9960bff741c669a061d1712f
#
_entry.id   9721158c9960bff741c669a061d1712f
#
_cell.length_a   1.000
_cell.length_b   1.000
_cell.length_c   1.000
_cell.angle_alpha   90.00
_cell.angle_beta   90.00
_cell.angle_gamma   90.00
#
_symmetry.space_group_name_H-M   'P 1'
#
loop_
_entity.id
_entity.type
_entity.pdbx_description
1 polymer ?
#
loop_
_entity_poly.entity_id
_entity_poly.type
_entity_poly.pdbx_seq_one_letter_code
_entity_poly.pdbx_strand_id
1 'polypeptide(L)'
;MKASLDTNVIIHFYKAGLEDILFDFFDEGVIIYEQIRNIELENHGQEVLNKVDSDISSGKIELYTDQKLKDLQIYKIFEYNFSENRNLYGTGDLGEVYAISLAQTLGAYSLVTDDTKQGGPYMSLLQFEDNVMPFTFADVLILRYLVGDADENQTVNDFNMINNSSSLN
;
A
#
# COMPACT_ATOMS: atom_id res chain seq x y z
N MET A 1 -4.35 5.04 -12.17
CA MET A 1 -4.90 4.88 -10.80
C MET A 1 -3.76 4.99 -9.80
N LYS A 2 -3.81 5.93 -8.86
CA LYS A 2 -2.78 6.13 -7.81
C LYS A 2 -3.10 5.28 -6.59
N ALA A 3 -2.11 4.63 -5.99
CA ALA A 3 -2.28 3.75 -4.84
C ALA A 3 -1.38 4.12 -3.66
N SER A 4 -1.95 4.11 -2.46
CA SER A 4 -1.23 4.12 -1.20
C SER A 4 -1.04 2.68 -0.71
N LEU A 5 0.19 2.32 -0.35
CA LEU A 5 0.54 0.97 0.06
C LEU A 5 0.71 0.86 1.58
N ASP A 6 0.13 -0.20 2.13
CA ASP A 6 0.43 -0.66 3.48
C ASP A 6 1.70 -1.54 3.49
N THR A 7 2.34 -1.64 4.65
CA THR A 7 3.60 -2.35 4.87
C THR A 7 3.54 -3.81 4.43
N ASN A 8 2.50 -4.54 4.78
CA ASN A 8 2.38 -5.98 4.48
C ASN A 8 2.39 -6.26 2.98
N VAL A 9 1.68 -5.46 2.20
CA VAL A 9 1.66 -5.58 0.73
C VAL A 9 3.05 -5.34 0.14
N ILE A 10 3.76 -4.33 0.61
CA ILE A 10 5.13 -4.04 0.17
C ILE A 10 6.00 -5.28 0.41
N ILE A 11 5.99 -5.80 1.64
CA ILE A 11 6.78 -6.98 2.00
C ILE A 11 6.43 -8.18 1.11
N HIS A 12 5.15 -8.45 0.88
CA HIS A 12 4.69 -9.58 0.08
C HIS A 12 5.20 -9.50 -1.37
N PHE A 13 5.01 -8.37 -2.04
CA PHE A 13 5.47 -8.19 -3.42
C PHE A 13 6.99 -8.19 -3.56
N TYR A 14 7.70 -7.49 -2.67
CA TYR A 14 9.16 -7.39 -2.74
C TYR A 14 9.86 -8.70 -2.40
N LYS A 15 9.37 -9.47 -1.44
CA LYS A 15 9.92 -10.81 -1.14
C LYS A 15 9.72 -11.80 -2.28
N ALA A 16 8.62 -11.68 -3.01
CA ALA A 16 8.35 -12.50 -4.18
C ALA A 16 9.09 -12.02 -5.45
N GLY A 17 9.70 -10.84 -5.44
CA GLY A 17 10.33 -10.23 -6.61
C GLY A 17 9.32 -9.79 -7.68
N LEU A 18 8.08 -9.47 -7.26
CA LEU A 18 6.95 -9.10 -8.13
C LEU A 18 6.49 -7.65 -7.92
N GLU A 19 7.32 -6.81 -7.34
CA GLU A 19 7.01 -5.40 -7.06
C GLU A 19 6.65 -4.60 -8.31
N ASP A 20 7.19 -4.93 -9.47
CA ASP A 20 6.87 -4.24 -10.72
C ASP A 20 5.38 -4.37 -11.10
N ILE A 21 4.69 -5.40 -10.64
CA ILE A 21 3.24 -5.54 -10.80
C ILE A 21 2.49 -4.33 -10.23
N LEU A 22 2.94 -3.83 -9.07
CA LEU A 22 2.33 -2.66 -8.44
C LEU A 22 2.49 -1.40 -9.30
N PHE A 23 3.68 -1.20 -9.88
CA PHE A 23 3.99 -0.02 -10.68
C PHE A 23 3.29 -0.05 -12.03
N ASP A 24 3.18 -1.22 -12.64
CA ASP A 24 2.48 -1.41 -13.91
C ASP A 24 0.96 -1.27 -13.75
N PHE A 25 0.40 -1.79 -12.65
CA PHE A 25 -1.05 -1.74 -12.43
C PHE A 25 -1.52 -0.35 -11.97
N PHE A 26 -0.75 0.32 -11.10
CA PHE A 26 -1.07 1.66 -10.61
C PHE A 26 -0.30 2.72 -11.39
N ASP A 27 -0.70 2.94 -12.63
CA ASP A 27 -0.03 3.78 -13.63
C ASP A 27 0.09 5.27 -13.28
N GLU A 28 -0.76 5.77 -12.38
CA GLU A 28 -0.68 7.15 -11.86
C GLU A 28 0.25 7.30 -10.65
N GLY A 29 0.85 6.19 -10.21
CA GLY A 29 1.88 6.18 -9.19
C GLY A 29 1.52 5.43 -7.92
N VAL A 30 2.56 5.06 -7.22
CA VAL A 30 2.53 4.38 -5.93
C VAL A 30 3.13 5.30 -4.88
N ILE A 31 2.42 5.48 -3.78
CA ILE A 31 2.80 6.37 -2.70
C ILE A 31 2.94 5.61 -1.38
N ILE A 32 3.91 6.01 -0.57
CA ILE A 32 4.07 5.56 0.82
C ILE A 32 4.35 6.74 1.74
N TYR A 33 3.95 6.61 3.02
CA TYR A 33 4.30 7.58 4.04
C TYR A 33 5.61 7.21 4.74
N GLU A 34 6.38 8.20 5.18
CA GLU A 34 7.72 8.01 5.75
C GLU A 34 7.78 7.07 6.97
N GLN A 35 6.72 7.01 7.78
CA GLN A 35 6.67 6.11 8.93
C GLN A 35 6.72 4.64 8.49
N ILE A 36 6.04 4.29 7.39
CA ILE A 36 6.08 2.92 6.82
C ILE A 36 7.52 2.55 6.46
N ARG A 37 8.24 3.44 5.77
CA ARG A 37 9.64 3.23 5.39
C ARG A 37 10.57 3.21 6.61
N ASN A 38 10.45 4.20 7.49
CA ASN A 38 11.43 4.45 8.54
C ASN A 38 11.29 3.54 9.77
N ILE A 39 10.11 3.01 10.02
CA ILE A 39 9.83 2.22 11.22
C ILE A 39 9.47 0.78 10.84
N GLU A 40 8.46 0.62 10.00
CA GLU A 40 7.92 -0.71 9.75
C GLU A 40 8.80 -1.55 8.82
N LEU A 41 9.24 -0.99 7.68
CA LEU A 41 10.10 -1.72 6.74
C LEU A 41 11.50 -1.99 7.32
N GLU A 42 12.04 -1.09 8.14
CA GLU A 42 13.33 -1.33 8.82
C GLU A 42 13.28 -2.60 9.70
N ASN A 43 12.16 -2.90 10.31
CA ASN A 43 11.99 -4.07 11.17
C ASN A 43 11.84 -5.39 10.39
N HIS A 44 11.59 -5.34 9.08
CA HIS A 44 11.34 -6.51 8.23
C HIS A 44 12.54 -6.95 7.37
N GLY A 45 13.67 -6.30 7.52
CA GLY A 45 14.93 -6.71 6.91
C GLY A 45 15.48 -5.75 5.87
N GLN A 46 16.81 -5.72 5.82
CA GLN A 46 17.56 -4.77 5.00
C GLN A 46 17.38 -4.99 3.50
N GLU A 47 17.11 -6.22 3.06
CA GLU A 47 16.96 -6.54 1.65
C GLU A 47 15.73 -5.86 1.02
N VAL A 48 14.57 -5.97 1.67
CA VAL A 48 13.35 -5.30 1.23
C VAL A 48 13.53 -3.78 1.26
N LEU A 49 14.08 -3.26 2.36
CA LEU A 49 14.33 -1.83 2.52
C LEU A 49 15.23 -1.26 1.43
N ASN A 50 16.32 -1.95 1.08
CA ASN A 50 17.24 -1.50 0.02
C ASN A 50 16.55 -1.43 -1.35
N LYS A 51 15.69 -2.39 -1.67
CA LYS A 51 14.92 -2.38 -2.92
C LYS A 51 13.90 -1.25 -2.93
N VAL A 52 13.19 -1.04 -1.83
CA VAL A 52 12.24 0.07 -1.68
C VAL A 52 12.96 1.41 -1.83
N ASP A 53 14.12 1.60 -1.20
CA ASP A 53 14.92 2.82 -1.33
C ASP A 53 15.39 3.06 -2.77
N SER A 54 15.77 2.00 -3.49
CA SER A 54 16.10 2.08 -4.91
C SER A 54 14.90 2.54 -5.75
N ASP A 55 13.71 2.02 -5.48
CA ASP A 55 12.48 2.38 -6.20
C ASP A 55 12.00 3.79 -5.84
N ILE A 56 12.23 4.25 -4.62
CA ILE A 56 12.02 5.67 -4.24
C ILE A 56 12.98 6.56 -5.03
N SER A 57 14.26 6.22 -5.07
CA SER A 57 15.29 7.00 -5.76
C SER A 57 15.06 7.09 -7.28
N SER A 58 14.51 6.02 -7.89
CA SER A 58 14.18 5.96 -9.32
C SER A 58 12.84 6.59 -9.66
N GLY A 59 12.06 7.00 -8.67
CA GLY A 59 10.75 7.61 -8.86
C GLY A 59 9.59 6.61 -9.07
N LYS A 60 9.83 5.31 -8.91
CA LYS A 60 8.75 4.30 -8.96
C LYS A 60 7.81 4.39 -7.76
N ILE A 61 8.36 4.73 -6.59
CA ILE A 61 7.61 5.03 -5.37
C ILE A 61 7.82 6.48 -4.99
N GLU A 62 6.73 7.19 -4.71
CA GLU A 62 6.77 8.54 -4.17
C GLU A 62 6.65 8.49 -2.65
N LEU A 63 7.74 8.89 -1.96
CA LEU A 63 7.76 8.97 -0.49
C LEU A 63 7.19 10.30 -0.04
N TYR A 64 6.19 10.26 0.83
CA TYR A 64 5.63 11.43 1.50
C TYR A 64 6.15 11.53 2.93
N THR A 65 6.74 12.67 3.23
CA THR A 65 7.20 13.06 4.56
C THR A 65 6.31 14.15 5.12
N ASP A 66 6.36 14.36 6.43
CA ASP A 66 5.69 15.51 7.07
C ASP A 66 6.11 16.83 6.42
N GLN A 67 7.41 16.96 6.12
CA GLN A 67 7.94 18.17 5.49
C GLN A 67 7.35 18.37 4.09
N LYS A 68 7.27 17.32 3.28
CA LYS A 68 6.65 17.37 1.95
C LYS A 68 5.19 17.78 2.01
N LEU A 69 4.43 17.23 2.97
CA LEU A 69 3.02 17.56 3.17
C LEU A 69 2.85 19.03 3.61
N LYS A 70 3.78 19.56 4.42
CA LYS A 70 3.81 20.98 4.82
C LYS A 70 4.13 21.88 3.63
N ASP A 71 5.12 21.52 2.82
CA ASP A 71 5.50 22.27 1.62
C ASP A 71 4.36 22.33 0.60
N LEU A 72 3.56 21.26 0.50
CA LEU A 72 2.34 21.21 -0.31
C LEU A 72 1.12 21.87 0.34
N GLN A 73 1.25 22.37 1.57
CA GLN A 73 0.19 23.03 2.35
C GLN A 73 -1.02 22.11 2.66
N ILE A 74 -0.82 20.81 2.69
CA ILE A 74 -1.86 19.80 2.97
C ILE A 74 -1.63 19.02 4.27
N TYR A 75 -0.59 19.36 5.03
CA TYR A 75 -0.25 18.65 6.27
C TYR A 75 -1.40 18.65 7.29
N LYS A 76 -2.12 19.75 7.43
CA LYS A 76 -3.27 19.84 8.36
C LYS A 76 -4.42 18.92 7.95
N ILE A 77 -4.63 18.72 6.66
CA ILE A 77 -5.62 17.77 6.14
C ILE A 77 -5.20 16.35 6.50
N PHE A 78 -3.91 16.06 6.32
CA PHE A 78 -3.34 14.76 6.71
C PHE A 78 -3.46 14.50 8.22
N GLU A 79 -3.12 15.47 9.07
CA GLU A 79 -3.28 15.34 10.53
C GLU A 79 -4.74 15.07 10.92
N TYR A 80 -5.68 15.77 10.30
CA TYR A 80 -7.10 15.54 10.53
C TYR A 80 -7.52 14.11 10.12
N ASN A 81 -7.19 13.69 8.90
CA ASN A 81 -7.50 12.34 8.42
C ASN A 81 -6.85 11.27 9.31
N PHE A 82 -5.59 11.47 9.71
CA PHE A 82 -4.90 10.56 10.61
C PHE A 82 -5.59 10.45 11.97
N SER A 83 -6.00 11.57 12.56
CA SER A 83 -6.70 11.59 13.85
C SER A 83 -8.03 10.85 13.76
N GLU A 84 -8.82 11.09 12.72
CA GLU A 84 -10.10 10.39 12.49
C GLU A 84 -9.90 8.88 12.29
N ASN A 85 -8.96 8.49 11.44
CA ASN A 85 -8.68 7.08 11.17
C ASN A 85 -8.12 6.36 12.41
N ARG A 86 -7.26 7.02 13.19
CA ARG A 86 -6.76 6.47 14.45
C ARG A 86 -7.88 6.23 15.46
N ASN A 87 -8.87 7.12 15.53
CA ASN A 87 -10.03 6.94 16.38
C ASN A 87 -10.93 5.79 15.91
N LEU A 88 -11.07 5.61 14.59
CA LEU A 88 -11.89 4.54 14.01
C LEU A 88 -11.22 3.16 14.12
N TYR A 89 -9.94 3.07 13.82
CA TYR A 89 -9.22 1.79 13.64
C TYR A 89 -8.30 1.44 14.83
N GLY A 90 -8.11 2.36 15.76
CA GLY A 90 -7.28 2.15 16.94
C GLY A 90 -5.79 2.42 16.69
N THR A 91 -4.98 2.03 17.67
CA THR A 91 -3.54 2.32 17.69
C THR A 91 -2.66 1.09 17.45
N GLY A 92 -3.28 -0.07 17.20
CA GLY A 92 -2.55 -1.34 17.09
C GLY A 92 -1.77 -1.51 15.81
N ASP A 93 -2.26 -0.94 14.72
CA ASP A 93 -1.61 -0.96 13.40
C ASP A 93 -1.57 0.44 12.80
N LEU A 94 -0.51 1.18 13.15
CA LEU A 94 -0.36 2.56 12.69
C LEU A 94 0.01 2.64 11.21
N GLY A 95 0.67 1.64 10.63
CA GLY A 95 1.03 1.63 9.21
C GLY A 95 -0.19 1.72 8.32
N GLU A 96 -1.20 0.91 8.61
CA GLU A 96 -2.47 0.92 7.88
C GLU A 96 -3.22 2.26 8.05
N VAL A 97 -3.20 2.83 9.27
CA VAL A 97 -3.78 4.15 9.55
C VAL A 97 -3.08 5.25 8.77
N TYR A 98 -1.75 5.23 8.69
CA TYR A 98 -0.99 6.16 7.87
C TYR A 98 -1.27 5.99 6.38
N ALA A 99 -1.35 4.76 5.89
CA ALA A 99 -1.60 4.47 4.48
C ALA A 99 -2.98 4.99 4.01
N ILE A 100 -4.04 4.73 4.77
CA ILE A 100 -5.39 5.24 4.44
C ILE A 100 -5.44 6.77 4.55
N SER A 101 -4.83 7.35 5.57
CA SER A 101 -4.82 8.80 5.77
C SER A 101 -4.10 9.52 4.64
N LEU A 102 -3.00 8.95 4.15
CA LEU A 102 -2.28 9.49 3.00
C LEU A 102 -3.11 9.40 1.73
N ALA A 103 -3.78 8.25 1.48
CA ALA A 103 -4.66 8.08 0.32
C ALA A 103 -5.78 9.14 0.30
N GLN A 104 -6.45 9.35 1.42
CA GLN A 104 -7.52 10.34 1.56
C GLN A 104 -7.00 11.77 1.36
N THR A 105 -5.83 12.09 1.89
CA THR A 105 -5.24 13.44 1.81
C THR A 105 -4.84 13.81 0.39
N LEU A 106 -4.30 12.86 -0.35
CA LEU A 106 -3.81 13.07 -1.72
C LEU A 106 -4.87 12.78 -2.79
N GLY A 107 -6.06 12.34 -2.40
CA GLY A 107 -7.07 11.90 -3.35
C GLY A 107 -6.64 10.67 -4.15
N ALA A 108 -5.81 9.80 -3.56
CA ALA A 108 -5.44 8.53 -4.18
C ALA A 108 -6.67 7.62 -4.22
N TYR A 109 -6.91 7.02 -5.39
CA TYR A 109 -8.10 6.16 -5.58
C TYR A 109 -8.03 4.86 -4.81
N SER A 110 -6.83 4.37 -4.52
CA SER A 110 -6.64 3.01 -4.00
C SER A 110 -5.81 2.97 -2.71
N LEU A 111 -6.25 2.12 -1.79
CA LEU A 111 -5.47 1.62 -0.67
C LEU A 111 -5.16 0.14 -0.93
N VAL A 112 -3.89 -0.25 -0.94
CA VAL A 112 -3.51 -1.66 -1.07
C VAL A 112 -3.05 -2.17 0.29
N THR A 113 -3.80 -3.10 0.86
CA THR A 113 -3.54 -3.71 2.17
C THR A 113 -3.99 -5.16 2.17
N ASP A 114 -3.22 -6.03 2.80
CA ASP A 114 -3.59 -7.44 2.98
C ASP A 114 -4.24 -7.72 4.34
N ASP A 115 -4.40 -6.70 5.17
CA ASP A 115 -5.13 -6.82 6.43
C ASP A 115 -6.65 -6.65 6.19
N THR A 116 -7.35 -7.78 6.13
CA THR A 116 -8.81 -7.85 5.92
C THR A 116 -9.59 -8.06 7.21
N LYS A 117 -8.99 -7.71 8.36
CA LYS A 117 -9.65 -7.89 9.67
C LYS A 117 -10.96 -7.14 9.77
N GLN A 118 -11.90 -7.72 10.54
CA GLN A 118 -13.16 -7.06 10.85
C GLN A 118 -12.91 -5.73 11.60
N GLY A 119 -13.53 -4.67 11.13
CA GLY A 119 -13.37 -3.33 11.71
C GLY A 119 -12.09 -2.59 11.29
N GLY A 120 -11.26 -3.18 10.43
CA GLY A 120 -10.09 -2.51 9.83
C GLY A 120 -10.46 -1.68 8.61
N PRO A 121 -9.50 -0.89 8.07
CA PRO A 121 -9.70 -0.02 6.90
C PRO A 121 -10.22 -0.75 5.67
N TYR A 122 -9.68 -1.91 5.32
CA TYR A 122 -10.14 -2.68 4.16
C TYR A 122 -11.65 -2.97 4.22
N MET A 123 -12.11 -3.56 5.31
CA MET A 123 -13.52 -3.92 5.48
C MET A 123 -14.42 -2.68 5.60
N SER A 124 -13.95 -1.63 6.23
CA SER A 124 -14.66 -0.37 6.36
C SER A 124 -14.88 0.30 5.00
N LEU A 125 -13.84 0.35 4.16
CA LEU A 125 -13.92 0.93 2.81
C LEU A 125 -14.83 0.12 1.87
N LEU A 126 -14.97 -1.19 2.08
CA LEU A 126 -15.92 -2.01 1.33
C LEU A 126 -17.37 -1.79 1.76
N GLN A 127 -17.60 -1.47 3.04
CA GLN A 127 -18.95 -1.34 3.62
C GLN A 127 -19.52 0.07 3.48
N PHE A 128 -18.67 1.07 3.49
CA PHE A 128 -19.06 2.48 3.42
C PHE A 128 -18.59 3.09 2.12
N GLU A 129 -19.41 3.91 1.50
CA GLU A 129 -19.00 4.66 0.32
C GLU A 129 -17.87 5.63 0.68
N ASP A 130 -16.69 5.39 0.13
CA ASP A 130 -15.52 6.26 0.21
C ASP A 130 -14.94 6.43 -1.19
N ASN A 131 -14.18 7.49 -1.40
CA ASN A 131 -13.45 7.71 -2.65
C ASN A 131 -12.20 6.82 -2.79
N VAL A 132 -11.81 6.14 -1.71
CA VAL A 132 -10.69 5.21 -1.69
C VAL A 132 -11.20 3.77 -1.81
N MET A 133 -10.73 3.07 -2.83
CA MET A 133 -11.05 1.66 -3.06
C MET A 133 -9.98 0.75 -2.43
N PRO A 134 -10.35 -0.22 -1.58
CA PRO A 134 -9.39 -1.14 -0.99
C PRO A 134 -9.10 -2.31 -1.92
N PHE A 135 -7.82 -2.72 -2.00
CA PHE A 135 -7.34 -3.90 -2.70
C PHE A 135 -6.40 -4.72 -1.83
N THR A 136 -6.54 -6.05 -1.88
CA THR A 136 -5.49 -6.97 -1.43
C THR A 136 -4.53 -7.27 -2.60
N PHE A 137 -3.41 -7.98 -2.31
CA PHE A 137 -2.54 -8.44 -3.40
C PHE A 137 -3.30 -9.36 -4.37
N ALA A 138 -4.18 -10.20 -3.85
CA ALA A 138 -5.01 -11.10 -4.66
C ALA A 138 -5.96 -10.32 -5.57
N ASP A 139 -6.57 -9.26 -5.08
CA ASP A 139 -7.43 -8.39 -5.88
C ASP A 139 -6.66 -7.77 -7.05
N VAL A 140 -5.44 -7.30 -6.82
CA VAL A 140 -4.57 -6.74 -7.87
C VAL A 140 -4.27 -7.80 -8.95
N LEU A 141 -3.92 -9.02 -8.55
CA LEU A 141 -3.64 -10.10 -9.50
C LEU A 141 -4.87 -10.50 -10.32
N ILE A 142 -6.03 -10.60 -9.68
CA ILE A 142 -7.30 -10.92 -10.35
C ILE A 142 -7.69 -9.82 -11.34
N LEU A 143 -7.55 -8.56 -10.96
CA LEU A 143 -7.86 -7.44 -11.84
C LEU A 143 -6.93 -7.39 -13.06
N ARG A 144 -5.64 -7.69 -12.91
CA ARG A 144 -4.71 -7.83 -14.05
C ARG A 144 -5.16 -8.91 -15.03
N TYR A 145 -5.62 -10.05 -14.51
CA TYR A 145 -6.19 -11.11 -15.33
C TYR A 145 -7.43 -10.63 -16.08
N LEU A 146 -8.35 -9.97 -15.38
CA LEU A 146 -9.62 -9.52 -15.97
C LEU A 146 -9.44 -8.45 -17.05
N VAL A 147 -8.43 -7.59 -16.93
CA VAL A 147 -8.12 -6.58 -17.96
C VAL A 147 -7.21 -7.10 -19.07
N GLY A 148 -6.74 -8.34 -18.97
CA GLY A 148 -5.93 -8.99 -20.01
C GLY A 148 -4.42 -8.75 -19.93
N ASP A 149 -3.93 -8.18 -18.83
CA ASP A 149 -2.49 -7.92 -18.62
C ASP A 149 -1.72 -9.17 -18.16
N ALA A 150 -2.42 -10.21 -17.74
CA ALA A 150 -1.87 -11.50 -17.38
C ALA A 150 -2.84 -12.62 -17.80
N ASP A 151 -2.30 -13.79 -18.16
CA ASP A 151 -3.13 -14.98 -18.36
C ASP A 151 -3.38 -15.73 -17.04
N GLU A 152 -4.22 -16.77 -17.11
CA GLU A 152 -4.59 -17.57 -15.92
C GLU A 152 -3.38 -18.22 -15.26
N ASN A 153 -2.48 -18.83 -16.07
CA ASN A 153 -1.29 -19.51 -15.55
C ASN A 153 -0.35 -18.54 -14.85
N GLN A 154 -0.12 -17.37 -15.43
CA GLN A 154 0.69 -16.32 -14.82
C GLN A 154 0.07 -15.83 -13.51
N THR A 155 -1.23 -15.58 -13.51
CA THR A 155 -1.96 -15.13 -12.30
C THR A 155 -1.84 -16.14 -11.17
N VAL A 156 -2.04 -17.43 -11.44
CA VAL A 156 -1.89 -18.49 -10.44
C VAL A 156 -0.45 -18.61 -9.95
N ASN A 157 0.53 -18.53 -10.85
CA ASN A 157 1.94 -18.59 -10.48
C ASN A 157 2.35 -17.39 -9.61
N ASP A 158 1.95 -16.19 -9.96
CA ASP A 158 2.22 -14.97 -9.20
C ASP A 158 1.59 -15.04 -7.80
N PHE A 159 0.33 -15.49 -7.72
CA PHE A 159 -0.34 -15.71 -6.44
C PHE A 159 0.42 -16.70 -5.56
N ASN A 160 0.83 -17.84 -6.11
CA ASN A 160 1.57 -18.85 -5.37
C ASN A 160 2.94 -18.33 -4.90
N MET A 161 3.65 -17.57 -5.73
CA MET A 161 4.93 -16.95 -5.36
C MET A 161 4.77 -16.00 -4.18
N ILE A 162 3.78 -15.12 -4.20
CA ILE A 162 3.53 -14.17 -3.12
C ILE A 162 3.10 -14.92 -1.86
N ASN A 163 2.18 -15.85 -1.97
CA ASN A 163 1.66 -16.61 -0.82
C ASN A 163 2.75 -17.47 -0.16
N ASN A 164 3.61 -18.11 -0.94
CA ASN A 164 4.72 -18.90 -0.42
C ASN A 164 5.81 -18.04 0.23
N SER A 165 6.09 -16.86 -0.34
CA SER A 165 7.07 -15.92 0.22
C SER A 165 6.60 -15.31 1.54
N SER A 166 5.30 -15.11 1.72
CA SER A 166 4.71 -14.59 2.97
C SER A 166 4.65 -15.64 4.09
N SER A 167 4.58 -16.92 3.76
CA SER A 167 4.50 -18.03 4.74
C SER A 167 5.86 -18.46 5.30
N LEU A 168 6.96 -17.93 4.78
CA LEU A 168 8.34 -18.25 5.23
C LEU A 168 8.83 -17.33 6.37
N ASN A 169 7.93 -16.76 7.14
CA ASN A 169 8.26 -15.96 8.33
C ASN A 169 8.07 -16.75 9.63
#